data_f0f030bb5f90b6dd750b66ed4feee87b
#
_entry.id   f0f030bb5f90b6dd750b66ed4feee87b
#
_cell.length_a   1.000
_cell.length_b   1.000
_cell.length_c   1.000
_cell.angle_alpha   90.00
_cell.angle_beta   90.00
_cell.angle_gamma   90.00
#
_symmetry.space_group_name_H-M   'P 1'
#
loop_
_entity.id
_entity.type
_entity.pdbx_description
1 polymer ?
#
loop_
_entity_poly.entity_id
_entity_poly.type
_entity_poly.pdbx_seq_one_letter_code
_entity_poly.pdbx_strand_id
1 'polypeptide(L)'
;IDAPEMNQPFGAQSKNFLNRLLYEKDVTLIAQGEDRYGRVLGNLFSNELNVNMLMVKFGFAWVYDEYAKNSSLYKYQDQAKAENLGLWRAKDPIAPWVWRKQK
;
A
#
# COMPACT_ATOMS: atom_id res chain seq x y z
N ILE A 1 -3.43 -0.53 -4.48
CA ILE A 1 -2.89 -0.99 -3.19
C ILE A 1 -3.70 -0.43 -2.04
N ASP A 2 -3.56 -1.02 -0.88
CA ASP A 2 -4.25 -0.58 0.31
C ASP A 2 -3.29 -0.73 1.51
N ALA A 3 -3.08 0.37 2.22
CA ALA A 3 -2.21 0.39 3.38
C ALA A 3 -3.00 0.12 4.66
N PRO A 4 -2.35 -0.42 5.71
CA PRO A 4 -3.01 -0.58 6.99
C PRO A 4 -3.62 0.72 7.50
N GLU A 5 -4.80 0.62 8.13
CA GLU A 5 -5.47 1.76 8.74
C GLU A 5 -4.65 2.28 9.93
N MET A 6 -4.82 3.55 10.28
CA MET A 6 -4.04 4.17 11.36
C MET A 6 -4.23 3.48 12.72
N ASN A 7 -5.42 2.92 12.97
CA ASN A 7 -5.71 2.22 14.21
C ASN A 7 -5.42 0.72 14.16
N GLN A 8 -4.82 0.27 13.07
CA GLN A 8 -4.44 -1.12 12.82
C GLN A 8 -2.93 -1.28 13.06
N PRO A 9 -2.45 -2.48 13.45
CA PRO A 9 -1.00 -2.71 13.52
C PRO A 9 -0.31 -2.36 12.20
N PHE A 10 0.84 -1.70 12.30
CA PHE A 10 1.65 -1.18 11.19
C PHE A 10 1.04 0.00 10.42
N GLY A 11 -0.12 0.52 10.86
CA GLY A 11 -0.72 1.70 10.23
C GLY A 11 0.17 2.94 10.32
N ALA A 12 0.69 3.21 11.52
CA ALA A 12 1.58 4.36 11.74
C ALA A 12 2.89 4.22 10.96
N GLN A 13 3.47 3.02 10.93
CA GLN A 13 4.71 2.77 10.20
C GLN A 13 4.51 2.94 8.70
N SER A 14 3.38 2.48 8.16
CA SER A 14 3.06 2.64 6.74
C SER A 14 2.89 4.10 6.37
N LYS A 15 2.21 4.88 7.21
CA LYS A 15 2.06 6.33 7.01
C LYS A 15 3.43 7.03 7.03
N ASN A 16 4.28 6.67 7.99
CA ASN A 16 5.60 7.28 8.11
C ASN A 16 6.47 6.95 6.89
N PHE A 17 6.41 5.73 6.40
CA PHE A 17 7.16 5.33 5.22
C PHE A 17 6.69 6.12 3.99
N LEU A 18 5.38 6.24 3.81
CA LEU A 18 4.81 7.03 2.71
C LEU A 18 5.27 8.49 2.80
N ASN A 19 5.22 9.09 3.99
CA ASN A 19 5.66 10.47 4.19
C ASN A 19 7.13 10.65 3.81
N ARG A 20 7.99 9.71 4.13
CA ARG A 20 9.41 9.78 3.73
C ARG A 20 9.59 9.74 2.22
N LEU A 21 8.78 8.93 1.54
CA LEU A 21 8.85 8.83 0.09
C LEU A 21 8.43 10.13 -0.60
N LEU A 22 7.51 10.88 0.03
CA LEU A 22 6.92 12.08 -0.56
C LEU A 22 7.52 13.39 -0.06
N TYR A 23 8.31 13.36 1.02
CA TYR A 23 8.81 14.57 1.68
C TYR A 23 9.67 15.41 0.75
N GLU A 24 9.28 16.69 0.61
CA GLU A 24 9.98 17.69 -0.22
C GLU A 24 10.21 17.22 -1.67
N LYS A 25 9.31 16.39 -2.21
CA LYS A 25 9.42 15.89 -3.58
C LYS A 25 8.18 16.26 -4.39
N ASP A 26 8.37 16.43 -5.68
CA ASP A 26 7.26 16.57 -6.60
C ASP A 26 6.55 15.24 -6.74
N VAL A 27 5.22 15.26 -6.56
CA VAL A 27 4.41 14.05 -6.60
C VAL A 27 3.45 14.13 -7.77
N THR A 28 3.40 13.08 -8.57
CA THR A 28 2.47 12.95 -9.68
C THR A 28 1.51 11.81 -9.38
N LEU A 29 0.20 12.10 -9.48
CA LEU A 29 -0.84 11.10 -9.38
C LEU A 29 -1.41 10.82 -10.78
N ILE A 30 -1.35 9.57 -11.20
CA ILE A 30 -2.03 9.13 -12.41
C ILE A 30 -3.28 8.37 -11.98
N ALA A 31 -4.44 9.06 -12.07
CA ALA A 31 -5.71 8.50 -11.63
C ALA A 31 -6.25 7.49 -12.65
N GLN A 32 -6.85 6.41 -12.13
CA GLN A 32 -7.40 5.33 -12.96
C GLN A 32 -8.89 5.10 -12.66
N GLY A 33 -9.54 6.01 -11.94
CA GLY A 33 -10.94 5.90 -11.58
C GLY A 33 -11.15 6.06 -10.09
N GLU A 34 -12.30 5.62 -9.62
CA GLU A 34 -12.67 5.71 -8.20
C GLU A 34 -13.16 4.35 -7.68
N ASP A 35 -12.99 4.13 -6.38
CA ASP A 35 -13.58 2.96 -5.75
C ASP A 35 -15.05 3.22 -5.39
N ARG A 36 -15.72 2.23 -4.78
CA ARG A 36 -17.13 2.35 -4.41
C ARG A 36 -17.42 3.42 -3.34
N TYR A 37 -16.37 3.93 -2.69
CA TYR A 37 -16.49 4.95 -1.65
C TYR A 37 -16.10 6.34 -2.18
N GLY A 38 -15.88 6.47 -3.49
CA GLY A 38 -15.49 7.74 -4.11
C GLY A 38 -14.02 8.10 -3.94
N ARG A 39 -13.18 7.19 -3.47
CA ARG A 39 -11.74 7.44 -3.33
C ARG A 39 -11.05 7.25 -4.67
N VAL A 40 -10.13 8.15 -5.00
CA VAL A 40 -9.39 8.07 -6.26
C VAL A 40 -8.45 6.88 -6.24
N LEU A 41 -8.53 6.05 -7.28
CA LEU A 41 -7.60 4.96 -7.53
C LEU A 41 -6.53 5.44 -8.49
N GLY A 42 -5.27 5.21 -8.17
CA GLY A 42 -4.21 5.66 -9.05
C GLY A 42 -2.84 5.22 -8.59
N ASN A 43 -1.85 5.66 -9.36
CA ASN A 43 -0.45 5.41 -9.05
C ASN A 43 0.23 6.73 -8.73
N LEU A 44 1.01 6.73 -7.64
CA LEU A 44 1.80 7.88 -7.23
C LEU A 44 3.24 7.71 -7.69
N PHE A 45 3.80 8.79 -8.21
CA PHE A 45 5.20 8.85 -8.62
C PHE A 45 5.88 10.01 -7.93
N SER A 46 7.07 9.76 -7.40
CA SER A 46 7.92 10.79 -6.79
C SER A 46 9.29 10.70 -7.43
N ASN A 47 9.70 11.76 -8.14
CA ASN A 47 10.96 11.75 -8.87
C ASN A 47 11.12 10.51 -9.75
N GLU A 48 10.08 10.17 -10.52
CA GLU A 48 10.03 9.01 -11.42
C GLU A 48 9.99 7.65 -10.71
N LEU A 49 9.98 7.62 -9.38
CA LEU A 49 9.83 6.38 -8.62
C LEU A 49 8.35 6.07 -8.42
N ASN A 50 7.98 4.82 -8.67
CA ASN A 50 6.61 4.35 -8.44
C ASN A 50 6.42 4.12 -6.93
N VAL A 51 5.71 5.04 -6.28
CA VAL A 51 5.47 4.99 -4.83
C VAL A 51 4.61 3.80 -4.44
N ASN A 52 3.60 3.47 -5.26
CA ASN A 52 2.75 2.30 -4.99
C ASN A 52 3.59 1.02 -4.92
N MET A 53 4.50 0.84 -5.88
CA MET A 53 5.37 -0.33 -5.91
C MET A 53 6.28 -0.38 -4.68
N LEU A 54 6.85 0.77 -4.29
CA LEU A 54 7.74 0.82 -3.13
C LEU A 54 7.00 0.49 -1.83
N MET A 55 5.76 0.97 -1.68
CA MET A 55 4.95 0.64 -0.50
C MET A 55 4.73 -0.88 -0.39
N VAL A 56 4.42 -1.54 -1.50
CA VAL A 56 4.23 -3.00 -1.51
C VAL A 56 5.55 -3.72 -1.30
N LYS A 57 6.60 -3.30 -2.01
CA LYS A 57 7.92 -3.94 -1.96
C LYS A 57 8.52 -3.98 -0.56
N PHE A 58 8.36 -2.90 0.20
CA PHE A 58 8.90 -2.82 1.56
C PHE A 58 7.93 -3.29 2.65
N GLY A 59 6.77 -3.80 2.27
CA GLY A 59 5.85 -4.42 3.19
C GLY A 59 4.96 -3.46 3.97
N PHE A 60 4.63 -2.30 3.37
CA PHE A 60 3.77 -1.31 4.03
C PHE A 60 2.42 -1.12 3.36
N ALA A 61 2.11 -1.94 2.37
CA ALA A 61 0.80 -1.95 1.74
C ALA A 61 0.51 -3.32 1.14
N TRP A 62 -0.77 -3.61 1.01
CA TRP A 62 -1.28 -4.83 0.37
C TRP A 62 -1.67 -4.52 -1.07
N VAL A 63 -1.54 -5.51 -1.95
CA VAL A 63 -2.19 -5.45 -3.25
C VAL A 63 -3.67 -5.71 -3.01
N TYR A 64 -4.55 -4.78 -3.42
CA TYR A 64 -5.98 -4.90 -3.22
C TYR A 64 -6.59 -5.68 -4.39
N ASP A 65 -6.93 -6.93 -4.14
CA ASP A 65 -7.39 -7.86 -5.18
C ASP A 65 -8.55 -7.34 -6.00
N GLU A 66 -9.53 -6.70 -5.36
CA GLU A 66 -10.73 -6.20 -6.03
C GLU A 66 -10.41 -5.17 -7.14
N TYR A 67 -9.36 -4.37 -6.94
CA TYR A 67 -9.02 -3.29 -7.86
C TYR A 67 -7.67 -3.50 -8.56
N ALA A 68 -6.98 -4.59 -8.29
CA ALA A 68 -5.70 -4.87 -8.92
C ALA A 68 -5.94 -5.50 -10.29
N LYS A 69 -5.92 -4.68 -11.33
CA LYS A 69 -6.14 -5.13 -12.71
C LYS A 69 -4.89 -5.71 -13.33
N ASN A 70 -3.73 -5.43 -12.74
CA ASN A 70 -2.45 -5.88 -13.24
C ASN A 70 -1.69 -6.53 -12.08
N SER A 71 -1.32 -7.78 -12.25
CA SER A 71 -0.72 -8.59 -11.21
C SER A 71 0.78 -8.35 -11.00
N SER A 72 1.39 -7.36 -11.68
CA SER A 72 2.83 -7.12 -11.54
C SER A 72 3.26 -6.80 -10.12
N LEU A 73 2.38 -6.22 -9.29
CA LEU A 73 2.69 -5.89 -7.90
C LEU A 73 2.69 -7.12 -6.98
N TYR A 74 2.04 -8.21 -7.38
CA TYR A 74 1.98 -9.40 -6.53
C TYR A 74 3.35 -10.02 -6.28
N LYS A 75 4.26 -9.96 -7.26
CA LYS A 75 5.61 -10.47 -7.07
C LYS A 75 6.34 -9.74 -5.94
N TYR A 76 6.13 -8.43 -5.82
CA TYR A 76 6.73 -7.63 -4.75
C TYR A 76 6.09 -7.95 -3.41
N GLN A 77 4.76 -8.16 -3.38
CA GLN A 77 4.07 -8.56 -2.16
C GLN A 77 4.56 -9.93 -1.70
N ASP A 78 4.66 -10.90 -2.60
CA ASP A 78 5.12 -12.24 -2.27
C ASP A 78 6.56 -12.22 -1.74
N GLN A 79 7.42 -11.40 -2.34
CA GLN A 79 8.79 -11.24 -1.89
C GLN A 79 8.84 -10.61 -0.50
N ALA A 80 8.03 -9.58 -0.24
CA ALA A 80 7.96 -8.94 1.06
C ALA A 80 7.49 -9.92 2.15
N LYS A 81 6.51 -10.77 1.82
CA LYS A 81 6.05 -11.83 2.72
C LYS A 81 7.18 -12.81 3.04
N ALA A 82 7.90 -13.26 2.02
CA ALA A 82 8.98 -14.23 2.19
C ALA A 82 10.12 -13.67 3.05
N GLU A 83 10.37 -12.38 2.96
CA GLU A 83 11.44 -11.70 3.70
C GLU A 83 10.97 -11.10 5.03
N ASN A 84 9.70 -11.24 5.39
CA ASN A 84 9.10 -10.69 6.61
C ASN A 84 9.33 -9.19 6.75
N LEU A 85 9.08 -8.44 5.67
CA LEU A 85 9.25 -7.00 5.67
C LEU A 85 7.99 -6.28 6.16
N GLY A 86 8.19 -5.17 6.89
CA GLY A 86 7.10 -4.32 7.33
C GLY A 86 6.00 -5.08 8.06
N LEU A 87 4.77 -4.95 7.59
CA LEU A 87 3.60 -5.60 8.19
C LEU A 87 3.69 -7.13 8.18
N TRP A 88 4.51 -7.71 7.30
CA TRP A 88 4.66 -9.16 7.20
C TRP A 88 5.49 -9.76 8.33
N ARG A 89 6.00 -8.92 9.25
CA ARG A 89 6.60 -9.37 10.51
C ARG A 89 5.53 -9.84 11.49
N ALA A 90 4.29 -9.38 11.33
CA ALA A 90 3.19 -9.81 12.18
C ALA A 90 2.88 -11.28 11.90
N LYS A 91 2.50 -12.01 12.94
CA LYS A 91 2.16 -13.43 12.83
C LYS A 91 0.93 -13.64 11.95
N ASP A 92 -0.10 -12.84 12.17
CA ASP A 92 -1.37 -12.93 11.44
C ASP A 92 -1.77 -11.53 10.94
N PRO A 93 -1.13 -11.04 9.88
CA PRO A 93 -1.47 -9.71 9.39
C PRO A 93 -2.89 -9.68 8.84
N ILE A 94 -3.60 -8.57 9.13
CA ILE A 94 -4.99 -8.39 8.72
C ILE A 94 -5.03 -7.38 7.58
N ALA A 95 -5.65 -7.76 6.46
CA ALA A 95 -5.80 -6.88 5.33
C ALA A 95 -6.67 -5.67 5.70
N PRO A 96 -6.36 -4.46 5.18
CA PRO A 96 -7.12 -3.27 5.55
C PRO A 96 -8.61 -3.37 5.26
N TRP A 97 -8.99 -4.00 4.16
CA TRP A 97 -10.41 -4.17 3.81
C TRP A 97 -11.13 -5.13 4.77
N VAL A 98 -10.42 -6.06 5.38
CA VAL A 98 -10.97 -6.93 6.42
C VAL A 98 -11.08 -6.15 7.73
N TRP A 99 -10.05 -5.39 8.06
CA TRP A 99 -10.03 -4.57 9.28
C TRP A 99 -11.21 -3.59 9.32
N ARG A 100 -11.48 -2.93 8.19
CA ARG A 100 -12.58 -1.97 8.10
C ARG A 100 -13.95 -2.62 8.31
N LYS A 101 -14.10 -3.89 7.95
CA LYS A 101 -15.36 -4.63 8.14
C LYS A 101 -15.58 -5.11 9.57
N GLN A 102 -14.56 -5.10 10.40
CA GLN A 102 -14.64 -5.57 11.79
C GLN A 102 -15.20 -4.50 12.74
N LYS A 103 -15.47 -3.33 12.26
CA LYS A 103 -16.04 -2.23 13.07
C LYS A 103 -17.53 -2.35 13.24
#